data_ece7cd1308376af9d4e2840249c22c76
#
_entry.id   ece7cd1308376af9d4e2840249c22c76
#
_cell.length_a   1.000
_cell.length_b   1.000
_cell.length_c   1.000
_cell.angle_alpha   90.00
_cell.angle_beta   90.00
_cell.angle_gamma   90.00
#
_symmetry.space_group_name_H-M   'P 1'
#
loop_
_entity.id
_entity.type
_entity.pdbx_description
1 polymer ?
#
loop_
_entity_poly.entity_id
_entity_poly.type
_entity_poly.pdbx_seq_one_letter_code
_entity_poly.pdbx_strand_id
1 'polypeptide(L)'
;MKLGIIGLPNVGKSTLFNSLTKAGAESANYPFCTIDPNVGVVTVPDERIRLLGELYHTRKVTPAVIEFVDIAGLVKGASKGEGLGNQFLANIREVDAIVHVVRCFEDSNIVHVDGSINPLRDIETINLELIFSDIEILERRIAKVSRGAKNDKAQAKELALAERIKAHLEEGKLAKSFVTEDDEEIVWRNGYNLLTDKPVIFAANVAEDDLANDGADNAGVKAVREYAASEGFEVFVICAQIEQEIAELDDDEKTMFLEDLGLKESGLDKLIAASYRLLGLISFLTAGEDECRAWTIRVGTKAPQAAGKIHTDFERGFIRAEVVNYKDLLENGSLAAARDKGLVGLEGKYYVVKDGDVILFRFNV
;
A
#
# COMPACT_ATOMS: atom_id res chain seq x y z
N MET A 1 3.15 5.62 5.85
CA MET A 1 2.92 5.35 4.43
C MET A 1 1.44 5.17 4.24
N LYS A 2 0.89 5.81 3.19
CA LYS A 2 -0.55 5.98 3.04
C LYS A 2 -1.03 5.34 1.74
N LEU A 3 -2.12 4.57 1.81
CA LEU A 3 -2.86 4.10 0.63
C LEU A 3 -4.18 4.85 0.55
N GLY A 4 -4.49 5.39 -0.63
CA GLY A 4 -5.78 6.01 -0.90
C GLY A 4 -6.80 4.98 -1.39
N ILE A 5 -7.94 4.88 -0.73
CA ILE A 5 -9.06 4.07 -1.23
C ILE A 5 -9.89 4.95 -2.14
N ILE A 6 -9.99 4.56 -3.42
CA ILE A 6 -10.77 5.26 -4.43
C ILE A 6 -11.81 4.34 -5.06
N GLY A 7 -12.77 4.91 -5.75
CA GLY A 7 -13.81 4.21 -6.50
C GLY A 7 -14.97 5.13 -6.83
N LEU A 8 -15.81 4.73 -7.76
CA LEU A 8 -17.05 5.43 -8.06
C LEU A 8 -18.01 5.39 -6.86
N PRO A 9 -19.03 6.25 -6.80
CA PRO A 9 -20.07 6.15 -5.78
C PRO A 9 -20.75 4.77 -5.80
N ASN A 10 -21.14 4.27 -4.61
CA ASN A 10 -21.90 3.03 -4.42
C ASN A 10 -21.20 1.73 -4.86
N VAL A 11 -19.86 1.71 -4.85
CA VAL A 11 -19.06 0.50 -5.13
C VAL A 11 -18.67 -0.29 -3.87
N GLY A 12 -19.07 0.19 -2.67
CA GLY A 12 -18.70 -0.41 -1.38
C GLY A 12 -17.45 0.18 -0.72
N LYS A 13 -16.92 1.31 -1.26
CA LYS A 13 -15.70 1.97 -0.77
C LYS A 13 -15.76 2.33 0.72
N SER A 14 -16.81 3.03 1.16
CA SER A 14 -16.96 3.46 2.57
C SER A 14 -17.22 2.27 3.49
N THR A 15 -17.90 1.23 3.03
CA THR A 15 -18.06 -0.03 3.79
C THR A 15 -16.72 -0.67 4.05
N LEU A 16 -15.91 -0.81 3.00
CA LEU A 16 -14.55 -1.35 3.11
C LEU A 16 -13.66 -0.52 4.04
N PHE A 17 -13.70 0.81 3.92
CA PHE A 17 -12.93 1.70 4.80
C PHE A 17 -13.36 1.57 6.28
N ASN A 18 -14.67 1.50 6.53
CA ASN A 18 -15.20 1.33 7.88
C ASN A 18 -14.79 -0.01 8.49
N SER A 19 -14.76 -1.09 7.70
CA SER A 19 -14.28 -2.40 8.15
C SER A 19 -12.79 -2.36 8.52
N LEU A 20 -11.97 -1.71 7.68
CA LEU A 20 -10.55 -1.48 7.95
C LEU A 20 -10.32 -0.69 9.25
N THR A 21 -11.09 0.38 9.47
CA THR A 21 -10.94 1.23 10.65
C THR A 21 -11.42 0.56 11.93
N LYS A 22 -12.46 -0.28 11.86
CA LYS A 22 -12.92 -1.08 13.00
C LYS A 22 -11.87 -2.14 13.38
N ALA A 23 -11.37 -2.89 12.42
CA ALA A 23 -10.27 -3.85 12.62
C ALA A 23 -9.00 -3.18 13.16
N GLY A 24 -8.80 -1.87 12.88
CA GLY A 24 -7.70 -1.06 13.37
C GLY A 24 -7.96 -0.36 14.72
N ALA A 25 -9.15 -0.47 15.32
CA ALA A 25 -9.48 0.27 16.55
C ALA A 25 -8.57 -0.08 17.75
N GLU A 26 -8.00 -1.28 17.78
CA GLU A 26 -6.96 -1.66 18.74
C GLU A 26 -5.63 -0.90 18.54
N SER A 27 -5.42 -0.36 17.34
CA SER A 27 -4.22 0.43 16.99
C SER A 27 -4.28 1.88 17.49
N ALA A 28 -5.41 2.36 18.03
CA ALA A 28 -5.60 3.74 18.54
C ALA A 28 -4.63 4.12 19.69
N ASN A 29 -3.96 3.14 20.29
CA ASN A 29 -2.95 3.34 21.33
C ASN A 29 -1.52 3.59 20.81
N TYR A 30 -1.34 3.71 19.48
CA TYR A 30 -0.01 4.05 18.93
C TYR A 30 0.30 5.53 19.15
N PRO A 31 1.45 5.87 19.75
CA PRO A 31 1.88 7.26 19.87
C PRO A 31 2.11 7.83 18.47
N PHE A 32 1.57 9.04 18.21
CA PHE A 32 1.66 9.80 16.96
C PHE A 32 0.59 9.52 15.88
N CYS A 33 -0.48 8.77 16.15
CA CYS A 33 -1.63 8.74 15.24
C CYS A 33 -2.45 10.02 15.40
N THR A 34 -2.45 10.86 14.39
CA THR A 34 -3.43 11.96 14.25
C THR A 34 -4.80 11.34 13.98
N ILE A 35 -5.80 11.70 14.79
CA ILE A 35 -7.19 11.30 14.55
C ILE A 35 -7.74 12.20 13.44
N ASP A 36 -7.56 11.79 12.21
CA ASP A 36 -8.25 12.37 11.05
C ASP A 36 -9.42 11.42 10.71
N PRO A 37 -10.65 11.90 10.59
CA PRO A 37 -11.83 11.05 10.35
C PRO A 37 -11.75 10.25 9.04
N ASN A 38 -10.86 10.63 8.13
CA ASN A 38 -10.67 9.95 6.85
C ASN A 38 -9.40 9.10 6.80
N VAL A 39 -8.69 8.91 7.92
CA VAL A 39 -7.46 8.11 7.98
C VAL A 39 -7.67 6.94 8.95
N GLY A 40 -7.58 5.72 8.43
CA GLY A 40 -7.58 4.49 9.19
C GLY A 40 -6.16 3.96 9.36
N VAL A 41 -5.72 3.70 10.59
CA VAL A 41 -4.46 3.02 10.89
C VAL A 41 -4.75 1.57 11.17
N VAL A 42 -4.14 0.67 10.41
CA VAL A 42 -4.42 -0.76 10.46
C VAL A 42 -3.14 -1.53 10.75
N THR A 43 -3.23 -2.54 11.61
CA THR A 43 -2.12 -3.44 11.91
C THR A 43 -1.85 -4.37 10.74
N VAL A 44 -0.57 -4.60 10.45
CA VAL A 44 -0.16 -5.59 9.44
C VAL A 44 -0.12 -6.96 10.12
N PRO A 45 -0.92 -7.95 9.65
CA PRO A 45 -0.88 -9.29 10.18
C PRO A 45 0.53 -9.88 10.05
N ASP A 46 1.14 -10.27 11.17
CA ASP A 46 2.49 -10.84 11.19
C ASP A 46 2.63 -11.86 12.32
N GLU A 47 2.49 -13.13 11.99
CA GLU A 47 2.62 -14.25 12.91
C GLU A 47 4.00 -14.33 13.57
N ARG A 48 5.04 -13.82 12.90
CA ARG A 48 6.42 -13.85 13.42
C ARG A 48 6.57 -13.09 14.72
N ILE A 49 5.88 -11.93 14.84
CA ILE A 49 5.97 -11.10 16.05
C ILE A 49 5.22 -11.72 17.23
N ARG A 50 4.12 -12.45 16.95
CA ARG A 50 3.39 -13.21 17.98
C ARG A 50 4.26 -14.35 18.55
N LEU A 51 4.87 -15.15 17.65
CA LEU A 51 5.76 -16.24 18.05
C LEU A 51 7.00 -15.76 18.82
N LEU A 52 7.57 -14.61 18.43
CA LEU A 52 8.66 -13.99 19.20
C LEU A 52 8.18 -13.49 20.55
N GLY A 53 6.96 -12.95 20.64
CA GLY A 53 6.35 -12.55 21.90
C GLY A 53 6.20 -13.72 22.87
N GLU A 54 5.79 -14.87 22.40
CA GLU A 54 5.71 -16.11 23.20
C GLU A 54 7.10 -16.59 23.64
N LEU A 55 8.07 -16.62 22.71
CA LEU A 55 9.44 -17.04 23.01
C LEU A 55 10.11 -16.21 24.11
N TYR A 56 9.92 -14.89 24.07
CA TYR A 56 10.51 -13.94 25.03
C TYR A 56 9.63 -13.66 26.24
N HIS A 57 8.43 -14.26 26.31
CA HIS A 57 7.42 -13.96 27.34
C HIS A 57 7.21 -12.44 27.49
N THR A 58 7.14 -11.76 26.37
CA THR A 58 7.15 -10.30 26.30
C THR A 58 5.90 -9.70 26.95
N ARG A 59 6.07 -8.51 27.55
CA ARG A 59 4.94 -7.76 28.13
C ARG A 59 4.07 -7.10 27.07
N LYS A 60 4.65 -6.83 25.88
CA LYS A 60 3.97 -6.11 24.83
C LYS A 60 4.41 -6.60 23.44
N VAL A 61 3.42 -6.88 22.59
CA VAL A 61 3.62 -7.12 21.16
C VAL A 61 3.15 -5.91 20.38
N THR A 62 4.01 -5.37 19.51
CA THR A 62 3.71 -4.19 18.70
C THR A 62 3.91 -4.52 17.21
N PRO A 63 2.83 -4.81 16.46
CA PRO A 63 2.90 -5.08 15.03
C PRO A 63 3.25 -3.82 14.21
N ALA A 64 3.63 -4.00 12.95
CA ALA A 64 3.73 -2.91 11.99
C ALA A 64 2.34 -2.35 11.68
N VAL A 65 2.28 -1.11 11.22
CA VAL A 65 1.02 -0.46 10.84
C VAL A 65 1.12 0.16 9.44
N ILE A 66 -0.03 0.25 8.78
CA ILE A 66 -0.21 0.92 7.50
C ILE A 66 -1.41 1.87 7.59
N GLU A 67 -1.36 2.98 6.88
CA GLU A 67 -2.43 3.98 6.88
C GLU A 67 -3.26 3.86 5.60
N PHE A 68 -4.58 3.78 5.75
CA PHE A 68 -5.54 3.90 4.65
C PHE A 68 -6.27 5.24 4.76
N VAL A 69 -6.48 5.88 3.61
CA VAL A 69 -7.18 7.16 3.52
C VAL A 69 -8.43 6.97 2.69
N ASP A 70 -9.61 7.26 3.26
CA ASP A 70 -10.85 7.31 2.48
C ASP A 70 -10.86 8.57 1.62
N ILE A 71 -10.68 8.40 0.32
CA ILE A 71 -10.75 9.50 -0.63
C ILE A 71 -12.17 9.53 -1.21
N ALA A 72 -12.87 10.64 -1.00
CA ALA A 72 -14.25 10.81 -1.44
C ALA A 72 -14.43 10.39 -2.91
N GLY A 73 -15.55 9.72 -3.22
CA GLY A 73 -15.76 9.15 -4.56
C GLY A 73 -15.68 10.18 -5.68
N LEU A 74 -15.08 9.77 -6.79
CA LEU A 74 -14.98 10.56 -8.01
C LEU A 74 -16.34 10.72 -8.64
N VAL A 75 -16.66 11.95 -9.03
CA VAL A 75 -17.76 12.25 -9.94
C VAL A 75 -17.16 12.58 -11.31
N LYS A 76 -17.72 12.04 -12.39
CA LYS A 76 -17.30 12.30 -13.78
C LYS A 76 -17.18 13.80 -14.04
N GLY A 77 -16.05 14.25 -14.61
CA GLY A 77 -15.75 15.67 -14.84
C GLY A 77 -14.99 16.34 -13.68
N ALA A 78 -14.42 15.56 -12.76
CA ALA A 78 -13.66 16.07 -11.62
C ALA A 78 -12.43 16.90 -12.03
N SER A 79 -11.79 16.56 -13.13
CA SER A 79 -10.65 17.30 -13.68
C SER A 79 -11.02 18.67 -14.27
N LYS A 80 -12.29 18.86 -14.66
CA LYS A 80 -12.79 20.11 -15.27
C LYS A 80 -13.63 20.96 -14.32
N GLY A 81 -13.90 20.45 -13.09
CA GLY A 81 -14.79 21.08 -12.12
C GLY A 81 -14.08 21.91 -11.07
N GLU A 82 -14.73 22.96 -10.60
CA GLU A 82 -14.35 23.66 -9.38
C GLU A 82 -14.83 22.85 -8.16
N GLY A 83 -14.00 22.73 -7.11
CA GLY A 83 -14.41 22.19 -5.81
C GLY A 83 -14.02 20.73 -5.56
N LEU A 84 -15.00 19.83 -5.38
CA LEU A 84 -14.78 18.47 -4.89
C LEU A 84 -13.87 17.60 -5.76
N GLY A 85 -13.87 17.79 -7.09
CA GLY A 85 -13.00 17.04 -7.99
C GLY A 85 -11.53 17.36 -7.81
N ASN A 86 -11.20 18.66 -7.67
CA ASN A 86 -9.81 19.07 -7.41
C ASN A 86 -9.30 18.57 -6.06
N GLN A 87 -10.18 18.52 -5.06
CA GLN A 87 -9.83 17.98 -3.74
C GLN A 87 -9.56 16.47 -3.80
N PHE A 88 -10.38 15.71 -4.57
CA PHE A 88 -10.16 14.30 -4.83
C PHE A 88 -8.76 14.05 -5.44
N LEU A 89 -8.41 14.76 -6.50
CA LEU A 89 -7.11 14.63 -7.16
C LEU A 89 -5.95 15.06 -6.25
N ALA A 90 -6.14 16.09 -5.41
CA ALA A 90 -5.15 16.51 -4.43
C ALA A 90 -4.91 15.42 -3.37
N ASN A 91 -5.97 14.81 -2.85
CA ASN A 91 -5.85 13.73 -1.87
C ASN A 91 -5.12 12.50 -2.44
N ILE A 92 -5.38 12.14 -3.73
CA ILE A 92 -4.63 11.06 -4.39
C ILE A 92 -3.14 11.40 -4.50
N ARG A 93 -2.76 12.66 -4.67
CA ARG A 93 -1.33 13.04 -4.73
C ARG A 93 -0.57 12.78 -3.44
N GLU A 94 -1.25 12.88 -2.30
CA GLU A 94 -0.65 12.74 -0.97
C GLU A 94 -0.43 11.29 -0.54
N VAL A 95 -1.03 10.33 -1.23
CA VAL A 95 -0.88 8.91 -0.91
C VAL A 95 0.23 8.25 -1.72
N ASP A 96 0.82 7.18 -1.18
CA ASP A 96 1.94 6.45 -1.81
C ASP A 96 1.45 5.43 -2.86
N ALA A 97 0.24 4.87 -2.67
CA ALA A 97 -0.38 3.90 -3.58
C ALA A 97 -1.91 3.98 -3.50
N ILE A 98 -2.60 3.31 -4.41
CA ILE A 98 -4.04 3.37 -4.59
C ILE A 98 -4.65 1.97 -4.41
N VAL A 99 -5.72 1.88 -3.63
CA VAL A 99 -6.67 0.76 -3.63
C VAL A 99 -7.90 1.20 -4.41
N HIS A 100 -8.08 0.65 -5.60
CA HIS A 100 -9.21 0.98 -6.47
C HIS A 100 -10.32 -0.04 -6.28
N VAL A 101 -11.39 0.37 -5.59
CA VAL A 101 -12.58 -0.47 -5.35
C VAL A 101 -13.46 -0.47 -6.58
N VAL A 102 -13.73 -1.66 -7.12
CA VAL A 102 -14.51 -1.86 -8.34
C VAL A 102 -15.72 -2.73 -8.01
N ARG A 103 -16.91 -2.29 -8.40
CA ARG A 103 -18.14 -3.03 -8.16
C ARG A 103 -18.28 -4.20 -9.14
N CYS A 104 -18.30 -5.42 -8.61
CA CYS A 104 -18.51 -6.68 -9.35
C CYS A 104 -19.74 -7.47 -8.82
N PHE A 105 -20.61 -6.85 -8.02
CA PHE A 105 -21.83 -7.45 -7.47
C PHE A 105 -23.07 -6.75 -8.01
N GLU A 106 -24.16 -7.52 -8.11
CA GLU A 106 -25.48 -6.99 -8.45
C GLU A 106 -26.33 -6.83 -7.19
N ASP A 107 -26.93 -5.67 -7.01
CA ASP A 107 -27.92 -5.38 -5.97
C ASP A 107 -28.92 -4.36 -6.51
N SER A 108 -30.19 -4.75 -6.56
CA SER A 108 -31.28 -3.91 -7.06
C SER A 108 -31.59 -2.71 -6.17
N ASN A 109 -31.17 -2.75 -4.90
CA ASN A 109 -31.39 -1.65 -3.95
C ASN A 109 -30.26 -0.61 -4.01
N ILE A 110 -29.14 -0.92 -4.66
CA ILE A 110 -27.98 -0.05 -4.77
C ILE A 110 -27.85 0.47 -6.21
N VAL A 111 -28.22 1.72 -6.41
CA VAL A 111 -28.17 2.37 -7.74
C VAL A 111 -26.71 2.53 -8.19
N HIS A 112 -26.41 2.14 -9.45
CA HIS A 112 -25.14 2.48 -10.10
C HIS A 112 -25.21 3.85 -10.76
N VAL A 113 -24.12 4.63 -10.71
CA VAL A 113 -24.06 6.02 -11.22
C VAL A 113 -24.41 6.08 -12.72
N ASP A 114 -23.96 5.10 -13.50
CA ASP A 114 -24.22 4.99 -14.95
C ASP A 114 -25.40 4.05 -15.30
N GLY A 115 -26.21 3.65 -14.32
CA GLY A 115 -27.40 2.83 -14.52
C GLY A 115 -27.17 1.35 -14.84
N SER A 116 -25.91 0.93 -15.03
CA SER A 116 -25.52 -0.47 -15.27
C SER A 116 -24.15 -0.76 -14.70
N ILE A 117 -23.92 -1.99 -14.23
CA ILE A 117 -22.62 -2.43 -13.71
C ILE A 117 -21.73 -2.78 -14.90
N ASN A 118 -20.57 -2.11 -14.97
CA ASN A 118 -19.52 -2.42 -15.94
C ASN A 118 -18.16 -2.08 -15.34
N PRO A 119 -17.47 -3.04 -14.73
CA PRO A 119 -16.20 -2.83 -14.05
C PRO A 119 -15.12 -2.14 -14.89
N LEU A 120 -14.99 -2.50 -16.17
CA LEU A 120 -13.98 -1.90 -17.05
C LEU A 120 -14.28 -0.43 -17.35
N ARG A 121 -15.53 -0.12 -17.68
CA ARG A 121 -15.95 1.29 -17.88
C ARG A 121 -15.69 2.13 -16.63
N ASP A 122 -15.96 1.56 -15.45
CA ASP A 122 -15.78 2.26 -14.18
C ASP A 122 -14.29 2.53 -13.91
N ILE A 123 -13.41 1.56 -14.21
CA ILE A 123 -11.95 1.73 -14.17
C ILE A 123 -11.48 2.80 -15.17
N GLU A 124 -11.94 2.71 -16.43
CA GLU A 124 -11.59 3.67 -17.48
C GLU A 124 -12.02 5.11 -17.11
N THR A 125 -13.20 5.26 -16.51
CA THR A 125 -13.69 6.56 -16.06
C THR A 125 -12.74 7.21 -15.08
N ILE A 126 -12.28 6.47 -14.08
CA ILE A 126 -11.31 6.99 -13.10
C ILE A 126 -9.95 7.24 -13.75
N ASN A 127 -9.45 6.31 -14.56
CA ASN A 127 -8.17 6.48 -15.24
C ASN A 127 -8.13 7.72 -16.12
N LEU A 128 -9.19 8.02 -16.86
CA LEU A 128 -9.27 9.22 -17.69
C LEU A 128 -9.20 10.52 -16.86
N GLU A 129 -9.86 10.59 -15.71
CA GLU A 129 -9.76 11.75 -14.84
C GLU A 129 -8.35 11.94 -14.26
N LEU A 130 -7.67 10.84 -13.91
CA LEU A 130 -6.27 10.89 -13.47
C LEU A 130 -5.34 11.33 -14.62
N ILE A 131 -5.53 10.80 -15.82
CA ILE A 131 -4.78 11.16 -17.02
C ILE A 131 -4.93 12.66 -17.33
N PHE A 132 -6.15 13.19 -17.33
CA PHE A 132 -6.38 14.62 -17.57
C PHE A 132 -5.66 15.50 -16.56
N SER A 133 -5.69 15.11 -15.27
CA SER A 133 -4.95 15.81 -14.24
C SER A 133 -3.44 15.78 -14.45
N ASP A 134 -2.89 14.65 -14.93
CA ASP A 134 -1.47 14.50 -15.22
C ASP A 134 -1.06 15.32 -16.45
N ILE A 135 -1.89 15.36 -17.48
CA ILE A 135 -1.68 16.22 -18.67
C ILE A 135 -1.57 17.68 -18.26
N GLU A 136 -2.44 18.17 -17.39
CA GLU A 136 -2.38 19.56 -16.90
C GLU A 136 -1.07 19.87 -16.17
N ILE A 137 -0.54 18.91 -15.40
CA ILE A 137 0.76 19.08 -14.73
C ILE A 137 1.87 19.19 -15.77
N LEU A 138 1.88 18.29 -16.74
CA LEU A 138 2.89 18.28 -17.78
C LEU A 138 2.82 19.56 -18.64
N GLU A 139 1.64 20.07 -18.96
CA GLU A 139 1.47 21.33 -19.67
C GLU A 139 2.06 22.53 -18.92
N ARG A 140 1.81 22.59 -17.61
CA ARG A 140 2.44 23.61 -16.76
C ARG A 140 3.96 23.46 -16.71
N ARG A 141 4.46 22.22 -16.67
CA ARG A 141 5.90 21.96 -16.67
C ARG A 141 6.52 22.33 -18.01
N ILE A 142 5.94 21.91 -19.13
CA ILE A 142 6.33 22.27 -20.50
C ILE A 142 6.41 23.78 -20.67
N ALA A 143 5.37 24.53 -20.26
CA ALA A 143 5.37 25.98 -20.34
C ALA A 143 6.49 26.65 -19.52
N LYS A 144 6.89 26.02 -18.40
CA LYS A 144 8.01 26.50 -17.56
C LYS A 144 9.37 26.26 -18.21
N VAL A 145 9.64 25.00 -18.65
CA VAL A 145 10.97 24.61 -19.15
C VAL A 145 11.22 25.10 -20.58
N SER A 146 10.20 25.28 -21.41
CA SER A 146 10.32 25.77 -22.78
C SER A 146 10.99 27.16 -22.88
N ARG A 147 10.85 27.99 -21.84
CA ARG A 147 11.44 29.34 -21.82
C ARG A 147 12.97 29.31 -21.82
N GLY A 148 13.57 28.33 -21.20
CA GLY A 148 15.03 28.17 -21.09
C GLY A 148 15.62 27.13 -22.06
N ALA A 149 14.81 26.29 -22.65
CA ALA A 149 15.23 25.15 -23.47
C ALA A 149 16.13 25.52 -24.69
N LYS A 150 16.02 26.76 -25.18
CA LYS A 150 16.87 27.25 -26.29
C LYS A 150 18.34 27.45 -25.88
N ASN A 151 18.59 27.74 -24.60
CA ASN A 151 19.90 28.12 -24.09
C ASN A 151 20.49 27.09 -23.11
N ASP A 152 19.69 26.11 -22.68
CA ASP A 152 20.04 25.11 -21.68
C ASP A 152 19.71 23.70 -22.20
N LYS A 153 20.74 22.87 -22.38
CA LYS A 153 20.58 21.50 -22.88
C LYS A 153 19.80 20.60 -21.93
N ALA A 154 19.93 20.79 -20.62
CA ALA A 154 19.18 20.01 -19.63
C ALA A 154 17.69 20.35 -19.70
N GLN A 155 17.34 21.63 -19.82
CA GLN A 155 15.94 22.04 -20.01
C GLN A 155 15.38 21.58 -21.35
N ALA A 156 16.18 21.55 -22.42
CA ALA A 156 15.74 21.03 -23.71
C ALA A 156 15.45 19.52 -23.65
N LYS A 157 16.28 18.75 -22.94
CA LYS A 157 16.09 17.31 -22.71
C LYS A 157 14.85 17.06 -21.84
N GLU A 158 14.67 17.82 -20.75
CA GLU A 158 13.49 17.72 -19.90
C GLU A 158 12.20 18.09 -20.64
N LEU A 159 12.24 19.11 -21.52
CA LEU A 159 11.10 19.47 -22.37
C LEU A 159 10.69 18.30 -23.27
N ALA A 160 11.65 17.70 -23.96
CA ALA A 160 11.40 16.56 -24.83
C ALA A 160 10.81 15.35 -24.07
N LEU A 161 11.27 15.11 -22.83
CA LEU A 161 10.69 14.07 -21.97
C LEU A 161 9.23 14.39 -21.62
N ALA A 162 8.96 15.61 -21.16
CA ALA A 162 7.62 16.00 -20.74
C ALA A 162 6.61 15.94 -21.91
N GLU A 163 7.04 16.33 -23.11
CA GLU A 163 6.23 16.22 -24.34
C GLU A 163 5.95 14.77 -24.71
N ARG A 164 6.94 13.86 -24.59
CA ARG A 164 6.77 12.41 -24.86
C ARG A 164 5.80 11.78 -23.87
N ILE A 165 5.93 12.09 -22.56
CA ILE A 165 5.00 11.56 -21.55
C ILE A 165 3.60 12.11 -21.79
N LYS A 166 3.45 13.41 -22.11
CA LYS A 166 2.16 13.99 -22.45
C LYS A 166 1.51 13.28 -23.63
N ALA A 167 2.23 13.06 -24.73
CA ALA A 167 1.71 12.35 -25.89
C ALA A 167 1.27 10.91 -25.54
N HIS A 168 2.03 10.22 -24.69
CA HIS A 168 1.68 8.89 -24.19
C HIS A 168 0.36 8.88 -23.41
N LEU A 169 0.14 9.88 -22.54
CA LEU A 169 -1.11 10.06 -21.81
C LEU A 169 -2.29 10.44 -22.74
N GLU A 170 -2.07 11.27 -23.76
CA GLU A 170 -3.07 11.64 -24.75
C GLU A 170 -3.56 10.45 -25.60
N GLU A 171 -2.77 9.38 -25.69
CA GLU A 171 -3.17 8.09 -26.26
C GLU A 171 -4.04 7.26 -25.31
N GLY A 172 -4.34 7.74 -24.09
CA GLY A 172 -5.11 7.04 -23.07
C GLY A 172 -4.29 6.03 -22.26
N LYS A 173 -2.96 6.03 -22.39
CA LYS A 173 -2.05 5.14 -21.63
C LYS A 173 -1.67 5.75 -20.31
N LEU A 174 -1.43 4.91 -19.30
CA LEU A 174 -1.01 5.35 -17.97
C LEU A 174 0.48 5.74 -17.95
N ALA A 175 0.89 6.74 -17.18
CA ALA A 175 2.30 7.13 -17.05
C ALA A 175 3.19 5.97 -16.60
N LYS A 176 2.67 5.03 -15.81
CA LYS A 176 3.38 3.82 -15.36
C LYS A 176 3.92 2.99 -16.54
N SER A 177 3.20 2.94 -17.65
CA SER A 177 3.61 2.18 -18.86
C SER A 177 4.63 2.92 -19.73
N PHE A 178 4.95 4.19 -19.43
CA PHE A 178 6.00 4.93 -20.12
C PHE A 178 7.38 4.51 -19.63
N VAL A 179 8.24 4.02 -20.49
CA VAL A 179 9.59 3.54 -20.16
C VAL A 179 10.66 4.52 -20.63
N THR A 180 11.62 4.79 -19.76
CA THR A 180 12.89 5.44 -20.11
C THR A 180 14.03 4.78 -19.32
N GLU A 181 15.20 4.66 -19.94
CA GLU A 181 16.42 4.08 -19.36
C GLU A 181 17.45 5.16 -18.95
N ASP A 182 17.16 6.43 -19.24
CA ASP A 182 18.04 7.55 -18.94
C ASP A 182 17.88 7.99 -17.48
N ASP A 183 18.96 7.96 -16.72
CA ASP A 183 18.95 8.26 -15.26
C ASP A 183 18.42 9.66 -14.94
N GLU A 184 18.73 10.68 -15.77
CA GLU A 184 18.22 12.04 -15.57
C GLU A 184 16.72 12.11 -15.85
N GLU A 185 16.25 11.44 -16.90
CA GLU A 185 14.83 11.37 -17.23
C GLU A 185 14.02 10.63 -16.15
N ILE A 186 14.58 9.56 -15.57
CA ILE A 186 13.97 8.85 -14.42
C ILE A 186 13.81 9.80 -13.23
N VAL A 187 14.83 10.60 -12.92
CA VAL A 187 14.76 11.58 -11.81
C VAL A 187 13.67 12.64 -12.09
N TRP A 188 13.61 13.18 -13.29
CA TRP A 188 12.59 14.18 -13.64
C TRP A 188 11.19 13.59 -13.66
N ARG A 189 11.01 12.41 -14.24
CA ARG A 189 9.72 11.69 -14.26
C ARG A 189 9.19 11.48 -12.84
N ASN A 190 10.03 10.97 -11.93
CA ASN A 190 9.66 10.78 -10.53
C ASN A 190 9.30 12.12 -9.86
N GLY A 191 9.97 13.21 -10.24
CA GLY A 191 9.71 14.56 -9.73
C GLY A 191 8.38 15.16 -10.21
N TYR A 192 7.77 14.65 -11.27
CA TYR A 192 6.46 15.14 -11.74
C TYR A 192 5.31 14.69 -10.83
N ASN A 193 5.48 13.62 -10.06
CA ASN A 193 4.48 13.06 -9.15
C ASN A 193 3.13 12.83 -9.84
N LEU A 194 3.17 12.13 -10.99
CA LEU A 194 2.00 11.81 -11.78
C LEU A 194 1.10 10.82 -11.06
N LEU A 195 -0.21 11.03 -11.15
CA LEU A 195 -1.21 10.18 -10.48
C LEU A 195 -1.27 8.79 -11.11
N THR A 196 -1.15 8.72 -12.44
CA THR A 196 -1.18 7.48 -13.22
C THR A 196 0.15 6.70 -13.18
N ASP A 197 1.17 7.21 -12.47
CA ASP A 197 2.42 6.50 -12.17
C ASP A 197 2.39 5.77 -10.82
N LYS A 198 1.39 6.05 -9.99
CA LYS A 198 1.26 5.43 -8.67
C LYS A 198 0.94 3.94 -8.78
N PRO A 199 1.50 3.12 -7.85
CA PRO A 199 1.10 1.72 -7.73
C PRO A 199 -0.40 1.58 -7.42
N VAL A 200 -1.07 0.62 -8.05
CA VAL A 200 -2.51 0.36 -7.89
C VAL A 200 -2.76 -1.10 -7.56
N ILE A 201 -3.68 -1.35 -6.62
CA ILE A 201 -4.31 -2.64 -6.39
C ILE A 201 -5.81 -2.48 -6.66
N PHE A 202 -6.39 -3.41 -7.42
CA PHE A 202 -7.84 -3.47 -7.59
C PHE A 202 -8.48 -4.33 -6.50
N ALA A 203 -9.48 -3.80 -5.82
CA ALA A 203 -10.35 -4.52 -4.92
C ALA A 203 -11.68 -4.78 -5.65
N ALA A 204 -11.82 -5.97 -6.24
CA ALA A 204 -13.05 -6.40 -6.89
C ALA A 204 -14.07 -6.76 -5.81
N ASN A 205 -15.04 -5.88 -5.58
CA ASN A 205 -16.07 -6.06 -4.56
C ASN A 205 -17.21 -6.88 -5.14
N VAL A 206 -17.41 -8.09 -4.60
CA VAL A 206 -18.38 -9.11 -5.04
C VAL A 206 -19.48 -9.34 -4.00
N ALA A 207 -20.49 -10.12 -4.36
CA ALA A 207 -21.45 -10.67 -3.41
C ALA A 207 -20.83 -11.85 -2.64
N GLU A 208 -21.45 -12.24 -1.53
CA GLU A 208 -21.00 -13.34 -0.66
C GLU A 208 -20.80 -14.65 -1.44
N ASP A 209 -21.76 -15.00 -2.29
CA ASP A 209 -21.73 -16.24 -3.08
C ASP A 209 -20.49 -16.40 -3.97
N ASP A 210 -19.86 -15.29 -4.34
CA ASP A 210 -18.66 -15.28 -5.19
C ASP A 210 -17.36 -15.43 -4.40
N LEU A 211 -17.38 -15.38 -3.07
CA LEU A 211 -16.15 -15.44 -2.24
C LEU A 211 -15.51 -16.82 -2.23
N ALA A 212 -16.29 -17.87 -2.13
CA ALA A 212 -15.80 -19.24 -1.92
C ALA A 212 -14.83 -19.72 -3.02
N ASN A 213 -15.00 -19.24 -4.26
CA ASN A 213 -14.15 -19.59 -5.40
C ASN A 213 -13.29 -18.40 -5.89
N ASP A 214 -13.08 -17.41 -5.03
CA ASP A 214 -12.30 -16.20 -5.34
C ASP A 214 -12.81 -15.45 -6.58
N GLY A 215 -14.16 -15.42 -6.76
CA GLY A 215 -14.82 -14.76 -7.89
C GLY A 215 -14.55 -15.40 -9.26
N ALA A 216 -14.12 -16.68 -9.28
CA ALA A 216 -13.72 -17.35 -10.53
C ALA A 216 -14.87 -17.44 -11.57
N ASP A 217 -16.12 -17.47 -11.14
CA ASP A 217 -17.29 -17.53 -12.03
C ASP A 217 -17.90 -16.15 -12.33
N ASN A 218 -17.47 -15.10 -11.61
CA ASN A 218 -17.96 -13.75 -11.80
C ASN A 218 -17.32 -13.09 -13.04
N ALA A 219 -18.16 -12.73 -14.01
CA ALA A 219 -17.70 -12.12 -15.27
C ALA A 219 -17.00 -10.76 -15.07
N GLY A 220 -17.45 -9.96 -14.09
CA GLY A 220 -16.83 -8.69 -13.73
C GLY A 220 -15.43 -8.87 -13.17
N VAL A 221 -15.25 -9.85 -12.28
CA VAL A 221 -13.93 -10.20 -11.72
C VAL A 221 -12.98 -10.67 -12.82
N LYS A 222 -13.43 -11.52 -13.75
CA LYS A 222 -12.62 -11.97 -14.91
C LYS A 222 -12.14 -10.79 -15.73
N ALA A 223 -13.03 -9.87 -16.07
CA ALA A 223 -12.69 -8.67 -16.84
C ALA A 223 -11.68 -7.77 -16.11
N VAL A 224 -11.85 -7.55 -14.80
CA VAL A 224 -10.89 -6.78 -13.99
C VAL A 224 -9.52 -7.46 -13.95
N ARG A 225 -9.48 -8.80 -13.79
CA ARG A 225 -8.22 -9.55 -13.79
C ARG A 225 -7.48 -9.49 -15.12
N GLU A 226 -8.20 -9.61 -16.25
CA GLU A 226 -7.61 -9.50 -17.59
C GLU A 226 -7.01 -8.10 -17.81
N TYR A 227 -7.75 -7.05 -17.45
CA TYR A 227 -7.26 -5.69 -17.51
C TYR A 227 -6.04 -5.47 -16.59
N ALA A 228 -6.13 -5.89 -15.35
CA ALA A 228 -5.04 -5.72 -14.38
C ALA A 228 -3.76 -6.47 -14.83
N ALA A 229 -3.91 -7.68 -15.38
CA ALA A 229 -2.79 -8.46 -15.91
C ALA A 229 -2.08 -7.75 -17.08
N SER A 230 -2.85 -7.10 -17.98
CA SER A 230 -2.27 -6.33 -19.11
C SER A 230 -1.47 -5.11 -18.64
N GLU A 231 -1.85 -4.51 -17.52
CA GLU A 231 -1.19 -3.32 -16.94
C GLU A 231 -0.17 -3.65 -15.83
N GLY A 232 -0.04 -4.93 -15.45
CA GLY A 232 0.86 -5.38 -14.38
C GLY A 232 0.40 -4.96 -12.98
N PHE A 233 -0.92 -4.99 -12.73
CA PHE A 233 -1.56 -4.73 -11.44
C PHE A 233 -2.04 -6.01 -10.77
N GLU A 234 -2.17 -5.98 -9.44
CA GLU A 234 -2.80 -7.06 -8.66
C GLU A 234 -4.30 -6.80 -8.47
N VAL A 235 -5.07 -7.91 -8.35
CA VAL A 235 -6.52 -7.88 -8.08
C VAL A 235 -6.81 -8.75 -6.86
N PHE A 236 -7.59 -8.20 -5.93
CA PHE A 236 -8.17 -8.92 -4.80
C PHE A 236 -9.67 -9.00 -4.96
N VAL A 237 -10.22 -10.16 -4.64
CA VAL A 237 -11.66 -10.34 -4.50
C VAL A 237 -12.02 -10.15 -3.04
N ILE A 238 -13.02 -9.33 -2.78
CA ILE A 238 -13.48 -8.98 -1.45
C ILE A 238 -15.01 -8.81 -1.48
N CYS A 239 -15.67 -9.18 -0.40
CA CYS A 239 -17.05 -8.78 -0.14
C CYS A 239 -17.05 -7.78 1.03
N ALA A 240 -17.22 -6.51 0.73
CA ALA A 240 -17.16 -5.46 1.74
C ALA A 240 -18.20 -5.61 2.85
N GLN A 241 -19.34 -6.25 2.55
CA GLN A 241 -20.36 -6.57 3.54
C GLN A 241 -19.89 -7.64 4.52
N ILE A 242 -19.33 -8.74 4.04
CA ILE A 242 -18.76 -9.82 4.87
C ILE A 242 -17.61 -9.29 5.71
N GLU A 243 -16.74 -8.45 5.15
CA GLU A 243 -15.65 -7.82 5.93
C GLU A 243 -16.19 -6.92 7.06
N GLN A 244 -17.34 -6.30 6.85
CA GLN A 244 -17.97 -5.49 7.90
C GLN A 244 -18.51 -6.39 9.03
N GLU A 245 -19.06 -7.55 8.71
CA GLU A 245 -19.52 -8.53 9.68
C GLU A 245 -18.35 -9.12 10.47
N ILE A 246 -17.28 -9.54 9.77
CA ILE A 246 -16.05 -10.07 10.39
C ILE A 246 -15.42 -9.04 11.36
N ALA A 247 -15.45 -7.75 11.03
CA ALA A 247 -14.88 -6.69 11.86
C ALA A 247 -15.66 -6.44 13.18
N GLU A 248 -16.80 -7.08 13.37
CA GLU A 248 -17.62 -7.01 14.61
C GLU A 248 -17.42 -8.24 15.52
N LEU A 249 -16.75 -9.29 15.03
CA LEU A 249 -16.53 -10.56 15.71
C LEU A 249 -15.24 -10.52 16.56
N ASP A 250 -15.23 -11.31 17.63
CA ASP A 250 -13.98 -11.61 18.33
C ASP A 250 -13.11 -12.63 17.57
N ASP A 251 -11.89 -12.88 18.01
CA ASP A 251 -10.93 -13.72 17.30
C ASP A 251 -11.41 -15.17 17.12
N ASP A 252 -12.10 -15.73 18.12
CA ASP A 252 -12.63 -17.09 18.06
C ASP A 252 -13.83 -17.17 17.11
N GLU A 253 -14.73 -16.21 17.20
CA GLU A 253 -15.89 -16.07 16.31
C GLU A 253 -15.44 -15.83 14.86
N LYS A 254 -14.44 -14.95 14.64
CA LYS A 254 -13.83 -14.67 13.33
C LYS A 254 -13.30 -15.95 12.69
N THR A 255 -12.59 -16.77 13.48
CA THR A 255 -12.02 -18.03 12.98
C THR A 255 -13.11 -18.98 12.53
N MET A 256 -14.14 -19.18 13.34
CA MET A 256 -15.29 -20.04 13.00
C MET A 256 -16.05 -19.55 11.75
N PHE A 257 -16.27 -18.23 11.67
CA PHE A 257 -16.99 -17.63 10.54
C PHE A 257 -16.22 -17.77 9.23
N LEU A 258 -14.89 -17.60 9.25
CA LEU A 258 -14.03 -17.82 8.08
C LEU A 258 -14.03 -19.29 7.65
N GLU A 259 -14.00 -20.23 8.59
CA GLU A 259 -14.10 -21.68 8.31
C GLU A 259 -15.43 -22.03 7.66
N ASP A 260 -16.54 -21.49 8.15
CA ASP A 260 -17.88 -21.71 7.59
C ASP A 260 -17.98 -21.19 6.13
N LEU A 261 -17.30 -20.09 5.82
CA LEU A 261 -17.19 -19.55 4.46
C LEU A 261 -16.15 -20.29 3.59
N GLY A 262 -15.39 -21.24 4.14
CA GLY A 262 -14.33 -21.95 3.44
C GLY A 262 -13.09 -21.06 3.17
N LEU A 263 -12.92 -19.99 3.91
CA LEU A 263 -11.82 -19.03 3.78
C LEU A 263 -10.73 -19.30 4.85
N LYS A 264 -9.46 -19.12 4.49
CA LYS A 264 -8.33 -19.25 5.40
C LYS A 264 -8.00 -17.94 6.15
N GLU A 265 -8.29 -16.83 5.52
CA GLU A 265 -8.04 -15.48 6.01
C GLU A 265 -9.05 -14.51 5.40
N SER A 266 -9.27 -13.37 6.05
CA SER A 266 -10.19 -12.35 5.55
C SER A 266 -9.64 -11.66 4.29
N GLY A 267 -10.53 -11.08 3.49
CA GLY A 267 -10.13 -10.27 2.35
C GLY A 267 -9.35 -9.01 2.77
N LEU A 268 -9.67 -8.46 3.94
CA LEU A 268 -8.91 -7.34 4.52
C LEU A 268 -7.48 -7.74 4.88
N ASP A 269 -7.25 -8.88 5.50
CA ASP A 269 -5.92 -9.36 5.84
C ASP A 269 -5.07 -9.54 4.56
N LYS A 270 -5.66 -10.11 3.50
CA LYS A 270 -5.04 -10.21 2.16
C LYS A 270 -4.70 -8.84 1.58
N LEU A 271 -5.65 -7.90 1.64
CA LEU A 271 -5.47 -6.54 1.12
C LEU A 271 -4.34 -5.80 1.85
N ILE A 272 -4.29 -5.90 3.17
CA ILE A 272 -3.25 -5.28 3.99
C ILE A 272 -1.87 -5.86 3.63
N ALA A 273 -1.74 -7.19 3.58
CA ALA A 273 -0.49 -7.86 3.23
C ALA A 273 0.00 -7.50 1.83
N ALA A 274 -0.91 -7.44 0.86
CA ALA A 274 -0.57 -7.07 -0.51
C ALA A 274 -0.24 -5.59 -0.66
N SER A 275 -0.95 -4.71 0.04
CA SER A 275 -0.64 -3.28 0.10
C SER A 275 0.76 -3.04 0.64
N TYR A 276 1.17 -3.83 1.63
CA TYR A 276 2.51 -3.78 2.21
C TYR A 276 3.57 -4.16 1.18
N ARG A 277 3.35 -5.26 0.43
CA ARG A 277 4.24 -5.68 -0.67
C ARG A 277 4.28 -4.68 -1.81
N LEU A 278 3.11 -4.14 -2.23
CA LEU A 278 3.01 -3.15 -3.31
C LEU A 278 3.86 -1.91 -3.05
N LEU A 279 3.90 -1.46 -1.80
CA LEU A 279 4.72 -0.33 -1.36
C LEU A 279 6.21 -0.67 -1.24
N GLY A 280 6.60 -1.92 -1.52
CA GLY A 280 7.97 -2.41 -1.34
C GLY A 280 8.40 -2.35 0.12
N LEU A 281 7.48 -2.64 1.05
CA LEU A 281 7.75 -2.64 2.48
C LEU A 281 8.13 -4.02 2.97
N ILE A 282 9.01 -4.03 3.96
CA ILE A 282 9.39 -5.20 4.75
C ILE A 282 9.43 -4.82 6.22
N SER A 283 9.38 -5.83 7.09
CA SER A 283 9.52 -5.64 8.53
C SER A 283 10.80 -6.30 9.04
N PHE A 284 11.66 -5.53 9.72
CA PHE A 284 12.60 -6.11 10.64
C PHE A 284 12.00 -6.12 12.06
N LEU A 285 12.50 -6.98 12.91
CA LEU A 285 11.93 -7.25 14.22
C LEU A 285 12.95 -6.91 15.32
N THR A 286 12.45 -6.44 16.45
CA THR A 286 13.21 -6.38 17.69
C THR A 286 12.49 -7.23 18.72
N ALA A 287 13.22 -8.02 19.49
CA ALA A 287 12.66 -8.96 20.46
C ALA A 287 13.32 -8.80 21.83
N GLY A 288 12.50 -8.72 22.86
CA GLY A 288 12.91 -8.58 24.26
C GLY A 288 11.76 -8.81 25.23
N GLU A 289 12.05 -8.90 26.52
CA GLU A 289 11.05 -9.12 27.58
C GLU A 289 10.06 -7.95 27.72
N ASP A 290 10.50 -6.72 27.46
CA ASP A 290 9.62 -5.55 27.57
C ASP A 290 8.73 -5.39 26.34
N GLU A 291 9.29 -5.52 25.15
CA GLU A 291 8.56 -5.36 23.88
C GLU A 291 9.16 -6.23 22.77
N CYS A 292 8.29 -6.93 22.04
CA CYS A 292 8.58 -7.44 20.70
C CYS A 292 7.88 -6.54 19.68
N ARG A 293 8.64 -6.00 18.70
CA ARG A 293 8.12 -5.01 17.77
C ARG A 293 8.55 -5.25 16.34
N ALA A 294 7.61 -5.07 15.40
CA ALA A 294 7.87 -5.03 13.97
C ALA A 294 8.08 -3.57 13.50
N TRP A 295 9.14 -3.35 12.74
CA TRP A 295 9.54 -2.04 12.25
C TRP A 295 9.48 -2.00 10.73
N THR A 296 8.67 -1.11 10.18
CA THR A 296 8.48 -0.95 8.74
C THR A 296 9.64 -0.21 8.09
N ILE A 297 10.24 -0.81 7.08
CA ILE A 297 11.24 -0.21 6.20
C ILE A 297 10.97 -0.55 4.74
N ARG A 298 11.61 0.15 3.81
CA ARG A 298 11.58 -0.21 2.38
C ARG A 298 12.61 -1.29 2.07
N VAL A 299 12.31 -2.15 1.12
CA VAL A 299 13.30 -3.06 0.52
C VAL A 299 14.54 -2.26 0.09
N GLY A 300 15.73 -2.79 0.38
CA GLY A 300 16.99 -2.10 0.09
C GLY A 300 17.50 -1.17 1.19
N THR A 301 16.74 -0.97 2.29
CA THR A 301 17.17 -0.17 3.44
C THR A 301 18.38 -0.80 4.12
N LYS A 302 19.41 0.02 4.40
CA LYS A 302 20.61 -0.43 5.11
C LYS A 302 20.46 -0.34 6.62
N ALA A 303 21.28 -1.09 7.35
CA ALA A 303 21.23 -1.19 8.80
C ALA A 303 21.22 0.15 9.56
N PRO A 304 22.02 1.18 9.22
CA PRO A 304 21.95 2.48 9.91
C PRO A 304 20.58 3.16 9.76
N GLN A 305 20.02 3.18 8.55
CA GLN A 305 18.71 3.78 8.29
C GLN A 305 17.58 2.99 8.97
N ALA A 306 17.72 1.65 9.05
CA ALA A 306 16.80 0.82 9.80
C ALA A 306 16.87 1.14 11.31
N ALA A 307 18.06 1.30 11.87
CA ALA A 307 18.26 1.76 13.25
C ALA A 307 17.62 3.14 13.50
N GLY A 308 17.68 4.03 12.51
CA GLY A 308 17.04 5.34 12.53
C GLY A 308 15.53 5.30 12.65
N LYS A 309 14.88 4.19 12.25
CA LYS A 309 13.43 3.99 12.47
C LYS A 309 13.08 3.81 13.94
N ILE A 310 14.02 3.30 14.75
CA ILE A 310 13.84 3.18 16.20
C ILE A 310 14.08 4.55 16.86
N HIS A 311 15.22 5.17 16.58
CA HIS A 311 15.56 6.49 17.06
C HIS A 311 16.69 7.12 16.21
N THR A 312 16.65 8.42 15.99
CA THR A 312 17.66 9.15 15.20
C THR A 312 19.08 9.00 15.74
N ASP A 313 19.24 8.87 17.05
CA ASP A 313 20.54 8.66 17.68
C ASP A 313 21.13 7.29 17.34
N PHE A 314 20.29 6.27 17.11
CA PHE A 314 20.75 4.94 16.70
C PHE A 314 21.35 4.98 15.29
N GLU A 315 20.81 5.81 14.40
CA GLU A 315 21.39 6.03 13.07
C GLU A 315 22.72 6.77 13.15
N ARG A 316 22.75 7.86 13.92
CA ARG A 316 23.96 8.70 14.07
C ARG A 316 25.11 7.97 14.74
N GLY A 317 24.80 7.24 15.81
CA GLY A 317 25.78 6.50 16.61
C GLY A 317 25.98 5.07 16.17
N PHE A 318 25.48 4.64 15.00
CA PHE A 318 25.53 3.26 14.55
C PHE A 318 26.94 2.68 14.54
N ILE A 319 27.14 1.57 15.22
CA ILE A 319 28.40 0.82 15.26
C ILE A 319 28.26 -0.46 14.42
N ARG A 320 27.28 -1.30 14.76
CA ARG A 320 27.00 -2.58 14.09
C ARG A 320 25.61 -3.09 14.44
N ALA A 321 25.12 -4.06 13.67
CA ALA A 321 23.90 -4.80 13.95
C ALA A 321 24.24 -6.26 14.24
N GLU A 322 23.65 -6.85 15.28
CA GLU A 322 23.60 -8.29 15.50
C GLU A 322 22.29 -8.78 14.87
N VAL A 323 22.40 -9.59 13.84
CA VAL A 323 21.27 -10.01 12.99
C VAL A 323 21.09 -11.51 13.04
N VAL A 324 19.88 -11.97 13.30
CA VAL A 324 19.50 -13.38 13.20
C VAL A 324 18.17 -13.48 12.47
N ASN A 325 18.01 -14.49 11.60
CA ASN A 325 16.71 -14.75 11.00
C ASN A 325 15.71 -15.22 12.06
N TYR A 326 14.46 -14.75 11.99
CA TYR A 326 13.44 -15.10 12.99
C TYR A 326 13.22 -16.63 13.12
N LYS A 327 13.33 -17.40 12.01
CA LYS A 327 13.21 -18.86 12.03
C LYS A 327 14.33 -19.50 12.84
N ASP A 328 15.57 -19.09 12.57
CA ASP A 328 16.74 -19.59 13.30
C ASP A 328 16.64 -19.26 14.80
N LEU A 329 16.11 -18.08 15.13
CA LEU A 329 15.91 -17.69 16.52
C LEU A 329 14.82 -18.53 17.21
N LEU A 330 13.68 -18.77 16.57
CA LEU A 330 12.61 -19.62 17.09
C LEU A 330 13.07 -21.07 17.27
N GLU A 331 13.77 -21.65 16.28
CA GLU A 331 14.26 -23.02 16.33
C GLU A 331 15.30 -23.24 17.44
N ASN A 332 16.07 -22.22 17.79
CA ASN A 332 17.11 -22.32 18.82
C ASN A 332 16.66 -21.84 20.20
N GLY A 333 15.47 -21.25 20.31
CA GLY A 333 14.85 -20.85 21.58
C GLY A 333 15.49 -19.65 22.27
N SER A 334 16.64 -19.16 21.83
CA SER A 334 17.28 -17.95 22.37
C SER A 334 18.36 -17.39 21.44
N LEU A 335 18.62 -16.09 21.57
CA LEU A 335 19.72 -15.43 20.85
C LEU A 335 21.09 -15.98 21.23
N ALA A 336 21.28 -16.42 22.49
CA ALA A 336 22.53 -17.03 22.96
C ALA A 336 22.79 -18.38 22.25
N ALA A 337 21.76 -19.25 22.22
CA ALA A 337 21.87 -20.54 21.53
C ALA A 337 22.08 -20.39 20.00
N ALA A 338 21.42 -19.43 19.38
CA ALA A 338 21.64 -19.11 17.96
C ALA A 338 23.08 -18.60 17.72
N ARG A 339 23.63 -17.79 18.64
CA ARG A 339 25.01 -17.29 18.56
C ARG A 339 26.03 -18.43 18.70
N ASP A 340 25.83 -19.36 19.64
CA ASP A 340 26.72 -20.51 19.85
C ASP A 340 26.79 -21.39 18.60
N LYS A 341 25.72 -21.42 17.79
CA LYS A 341 25.67 -22.13 16.51
C LYS A 341 26.16 -21.28 15.31
N GLY A 342 26.62 -20.07 15.54
CA GLY A 342 27.10 -19.18 14.48
C GLY A 342 26.02 -18.61 13.56
N LEU A 343 24.75 -18.60 13.99
CA LEU A 343 23.61 -18.11 13.21
C LEU A 343 23.38 -16.61 13.39
N VAL A 344 24.09 -15.96 14.31
CA VAL A 344 24.01 -14.51 14.54
C VAL A 344 25.11 -13.80 13.76
N GLY A 345 24.74 -13.07 12.72
CA GLY A 345 25.64 -12.23 11.94
C GLY A 345 26.02 -10.94 12.68
N LEU A 346 27.26 -10.49 12.51
CA LEU A 346 27.73 -9.17 12.96
C LEU A 346 27.88 -8.28 11.73
N GLU A 347 26.89 -7.44 11.51
CA GLU A 347 26.70 -6.71 10.26
C GLU A 347 27.08 -5.22 10.40
N GLY A 348 27.74 -4.70 9.37
CA GLY A 348 28.18 -3.31 9.30
C GLY A 348 27.19 -2.39 8.57
N LYS A 349 27.63 -1.15 8.33
CA LYS A 349 26.82 -0.08 7.75
C LYS A 349 26.28 -0.33 6.32
N TYR A 350 26.83 -1.28 5.60
CA TYR A 350 26.40 -1.62 4.23
C TYR A 350 25.41 -2.79 4.18
N TYR A 351 25.13 -3.42 5.31
CA TYR A 351 24.16 -4.52 5.36
C TYR A 351 22.79 -4.04 4.92
N VAL A 352 22.21 -4.72 3.95
CA VAL A 352 20.84 -4.51 3.49
C VAL A 352 19.93 -5.41 4.32
N VAL A 353 19.06 -4.79 5.10
CA VAL A 353 18.14 -5.50 5.99
C VAL A 353 17.13 -6.31 5.19
N LYS A 354 16.88 -7.54 5.64
CA LYS A 354 15.94 -8.48 5.03
C LYS A 354 14.66 -8.58 5.85
N ASP A 355 13.58 -8.98 5.18
CA ASP A 355 12.29 -9.22 5.85
C ASP A 355 12.41 -10.37 6.86
N GLY A 356 11.96 -10.11 8.09
CA GLY A 356 12.05 -11.08 9.19
C GLY A 356 13.42 -11.15 9.89
N ASP A 357 14.36 -10.26 9.60
CA ASP A 357 15.56 -10.11 10.41
C ASP A 357 15.20 -9.66 11.82
N VAL A 358 15.64 -10.37 12.83
CA VAL A 358 15.61 -9.93 14.23
C VAL A 358 16.93 -9.26 14.55
N ILE A 359 16.88 -7.96 14.89
CA ILE A 359 18.08 -7.12 14.94
C ILE A 359 18.25 -6.47 16.32
N LEU A 360 19.49 -6.59 16.84
CA LEU A 360 19.96 -5.82 17.98
C LEU A 360 21.02 -4.82 17.51
N PHE A 361 20.67 -3.54 17.50
CA PHE A 361 21.59 -2.46 17.11
C PHE A 361 22.54 -2.09 18.25
N ARG A 362 23.83 -1.96 17.94
CA ARG A 362 24.85 -1.41 18.81
C ARG A 362 25.22 -0.02 18.32
N PHE A 363 25.08 0.94 19.19
CA PHE A 363 25.32 2.34 18.90
C PHE A 363 26.03 3.03 20.06
N ASN A 364 26.65 4.17 19.78
CA ASN A 364 27.24 5.04 20.80
C ASN A 364 26.88 6.50 20.45
N VAL A 365 26.34 7.22 21.43
CA VAL A 365 25.88 8.61 21.29
C VAL A 365 26.73 9.50 22.17
#